data_9128cc55482d2d274fd476a7268e67b2
#
_entry.id   9128cc55482d2d274fd476a7268e67b2
#
_cell.length_a   1.000
_cell.length_b   1.000
_cell.length_c   1.000
_cell.angle_alpha   90.00
_cell.angle_beta   90.00
_cell.angle_gamma   90.00
#
_symmetry.space_group_name_H-M   'P 1'
#
loop_
_entity.id
_entity.type
_entity.pdbx_description
1 polymer ?
#
loop_
_entity_poly.entity_id
_entity_poly.type
_entity_poly.pdbx_seq_one_letter_code
_entity_poly.pdbx_strand_id
1 'polypeptide(L)'
;MKEVQPIRDTKKIDAMKSIMKGESNYRDLLLFVLGINTGLRISDILALKWGSFINGGGRLLKTGDQLNVVEIKTKKVKSFVINRSVAEALKLYHDSLVSPNPDDPVFSSRKTDDGSLQPITRIGAWQMLNRYANMVGLDEGIGTHTLRKTFGYHLYKKGVALEYIQKMLNHSSPAITLRYIGITQEQLNDIYVELN
;
A
#
# COMPACT_ATOMS: atom_id res chain seq x y z
N MET A 1 22.21 -5.40 5.70
CA MET A 1 20.75 -5.16 5.77
C MET A 1 20.06 -6.22 4.93
N LYS A 2 19.08 -6.95 5.48
CA LYS A 2 18.28 -7.89 4.66
C LYS A 2 17.53 -7.10 3.57
N GLU A 3 17.52 -7.62 2.35
CA GLU A 3 16.75 -7.01 1.26
C GLU A 3 15.25 -7.05 1.59
N VAL A 4 14.56 -5.93 1.36
CA VAL A 4 13.12 -5.83 1.59
C VAL A 4 12.39 -6.74 0.62
N GLN A 5 11.47 -7.59 1.13
CA GLN A 5 10.74 -8.58 0.36
C GLN A 5 9.24 -8.24 0.24
N PRO A 6 8.54 -8.76 -0.80
CA PRO A 6 7.08 -8.73 -0.83
C PRO A 6 6.50 -9.73 0.17
N ILE A 7 5.30 -9.46 0.69
CA ILE A 7 4.54 -10.46 1.45
C ILE A 7 3.87 -11.40 0.44
N ARG A 8 4.39 -12.62 0.32
CA ARG A 8 3.94 -13.61 -0.67
C ARG A 8 2.74 -14.41 -0.20
N ASP A 9 2.67 -14.72 1.09
CA ASP A 9 1.60 -15.50 1.69
C ASP A 9 0.36 -14.64 1.95
N THR A 10 -0.73 -14.93 1.23
CA THR A 10 -2.00 -14.22 1.38
C THR A 10 -2.65 -14.47 2.75
N LYS A 11 -2.41 -15.63 3.38
CA LYS A 11 -2.90 -15.90 4.74
C LYS A 11 -2.29 -14.94 5.76
N LYS A 12 -0.99 -14.62 5.62
CA LYS A 12 -0.33 -13.63 6.47
C LYS A 12 -0.83 -12.21 6.22
N ILE A 13 -1.14 -11.85 4.96
CA ILE A 13 -1.81 -10.59 4.63
C ILE A 13 -3.17 -10.49 5.34
N ASP A 14 -3.97 -11.55 5.28
CA ASP A 14 -5.30 -11.57 5.91
C ASP A 14 -5.21 -11.57 7.44
N ALA A 15 -4.22 -12.28 8.01
CA ALA A 15 -3.95 -12.26 9.44
C ALA A 15 -3.57 -10.85 9.93
N MET A 16 -2.65 -10.14 9.23
CA MET A 16 -2.30 -8.76 9.54
C MET A 16 -3.53 -7.84 9.52
N LYS A 17 -4.37 -7.93 8.49
CA LYS A 17 -5.63 -7.15 8.40
C LYS A 17 -6.57 -7.46 9.57
N SER A 18 -6.69 -8.74 9.94
CA SER A 18 -7.55 -9.17 11.05
C SER A 18 -7.07 -8.65 12.40
N ILE A 19 -5.75 -8.67 12.64
CA ILE A 19 -5.16 -8.11 13.86
C ILE A 19 -5.41 -6.59 13.92
N MET A 20 -5.14 -5.86 12.83
CA MET A 20 -5.38 -4.41 12.78
C MET A 20 -6.85 -4.06 13.05
N LYS A 21 -7.81 -4.86 12.51
CA LYS A 21 -9.24 -4.70 12.78
C LYS A 21 -9.58 -5.00 14.23
N GLY A 22 -9.07 -6.11 14.78
CA GLY A 22 -9.32 -6.53 16.16
C GLY A 22 -8.80 -5.52 17.20
N GLU A 23 -7.69 -4.85 16.89
CA GLU A 23 -7.14 -3.76 17.72
C GLU A 23 -7.82 -2.39 17.47
N SER A 24 -8.80 -2.31 16.55
CA SER A 24 -9.43 -1.05 16.09
C SER A 24 -8.43 -0.03 15.53
N ASN A 25 -7.28 -0.49 15.03
CA ASN A 25 -6.25 0.34 14.40
C ASN A 25 -6.59 0.57 12.91
N TYR A 26 -7.73 1.23 12.64
CA TYR A 26 -8.25 1.41 11.29
C TYR A 26 -7.37 2.31 10.41
N ARG A 27 -6.61 3.25 10.99
CA ARG A 27 -5.59 4.02 10.29
C ARG A 27 -4.52 3.10 9.67
N ASP A 28 -3.98 2.20 10.48
CA ASP A 28 -2.92 1.27 10.07
C ASP A 28 -3.47 0.26 9.06
N LEU A 29 -4.71 -0.19 9.26
CA LEU A 29 -5.43 -1.03 8.30
C LEU A 29 -5.56 -0.36 6.93
N LEU A 30 -6.02 0.90 6.89
CA LEU A 30 -6.16 1.64 5.63
C LEU A 30 -4.80 1.83 4.95
N LEU A 31 -3.76 2.22 5.70
CA LEU A 31 -2.40 2.37 5.15
C LEU A 31 -1.91 1.07 4.50
N PHE A 32 -2.04 -0.04 5.23
CA PHE A 32 -1.63 -1.35 4.74
C PHE A 32 -2.41 -1.77 3.49
N VAL A 33 -3.76 -1.72 3.57
CA VAL A 33 -4.64 -2.10 2.46
C VAL A 33 -4.43 -1.21 1.23
N LEU A 34 -4.33 0.11 1.41
CA LEU A 34 -4.07 1.04 0.32
C LEU A 34 -2.73 0.73 -0.35
N GLY A 35 -1.68 0.51 0.44
CA GLY A 35 -0.35 0.23 -0.08
C GLY A 35 -0.26 -1.03 -0.92
N ILE A 36 -0.87 -2.13 -0.46
CA ILE A 36 -0.86 -3.42 -1.20
C ILE A 36 -1.86 -3.48 -2.37
N ASN A 37 -2.76 -2.50 -2.51
CA ASN A 37 -3.75 -2.45 -3.59
C ASN A 37 -3.48 -1.38 -4.64
N THR A 38 -2.63 -0.40 -4.37
CA THR A 38 -2.30 0.69 -5.31
C THR A 38 -0.86 0.69 -5.76
N GLY A 39 0.02 0.08 -4.99
CA GLY A 39 1.46 0.12 -5.23
C GLY A 39 2.05 1.54 -5.15
N LEU A 40 1.39 2.48 -4.48
CA LEU A 40 1.95 3.79 -4.19
C LEU A 40 3.23 3.70 -3.36
N ARG A 41 4.12 4.68 -3.50
CA ARG A 41 5.24 4.82 -2.56
C ARG A 41 4.72 5.25 -1.20
N ILE A 42 5.37 4.80 -0.14
CA ILE A 42 4.97 5.17 1.23
C ILE A 42 4.91 6.69 1.42
N SER A 43 5.84 7.44 0.82
CA SER A 43 5.82 8.91 0.88
C SER A 43 4.55 9.51 0.28
N ASP A 44 4.06 8.93 -0.82
CA ASP A 44 2.86 9.41 -1.50
C ASP A 44 1.60 9.06 -0.69
N ILE A 45 1.59 7.89 -0.05
CA ILE A 45 0.50 7.48 0.86
C ILE A 45 0.44 8.42 2.07
N LEU A 46 1.57 8.65 2.73
CA LEU A 46 1.62 9.47 3.95
C LEU A 46 1.28 10.96 3.70
N ALA A 47 1.41 11.43 2.47
CA ALA A 47 1.03 12.79 2.08
C ALA A 47 -0.47 12.96 1.77
N LEU A 48 -1.26 11.89 1.78
CA LEU A 48 -2.69 11.97 1.47
C LEU A 48 -3.44 12.71 2.57
N LYS A 49 -4.31 13.61 2.13
CA LYS A 49 -5.27 14.33 2.97
C LYS A 49 -6.67 13.75 2.81
N TRP A 50 -7.55 13.98 3.77
CA TRP A 50 -8.94 13.52 3.71
C TRP A 50 -9.67 14.03 2.47
N GLY A 51 -9.38 15.26 2.03
CA GLY A 51 -9.93 15.82 0.80
C GLY A 51 -9.64 14.98 -0.45
N SER A 52 -8.56 14.19 -0.47
CA SER A 52 -8.27 13.26 -1.59
C SER A 52 -9.28 12.11 -1.68
N PHE A 53 -9.95 11.79 -0.56
CA PHE A 53 -10.94 10.72 -0.47
C PHE A 53 -12.39 11.22 -0.48
N ILE A 54 -12.61 12.51 -0.72
CA ILE A 54 -13.92 13.13 -0.80
C ILE A 54 -14.13 13.59 -2.25
N ASN A 55 -15.26 13.20 -2.85
CA ASN A 55 -15.60 13.67 -4.21
C ASN A 55 -16.16 15.09 -4.20
N GLY A 56 -16.35 15.68 -5.39
CA GLY A 56 -16.87 17.04 -5.54
C GLY A 56 -18.26 17.29 -4.93
N GLY A 57 -19.00 16.24 -4.58
CA GLY A 57 -20.28 16.33 -3.85
C GLY A 57 -20.17 16.12 -2.34
N GLY A 58 -18.98 16.14 -1.77
CA GLY A 58 -18.75 15.98 -0.32
C GLY A 58 -18.87 14.53 0.19
N ARG A 59 -19.00 13.54 -0.70
CA ARG A 59 -19.14 12.12 -0.35
C ARG A 59 -17.80 11.43 -0.32
N LEU A 60 -17.60 10.56 0.68
CA LEU A 60 -16.45 9.65 0.74
C LEU A 60 -16.39 8.75 -0.51
N LEU A 61 -15.20 8.55 -1.07
CA LEU A 61 -14.98 7.66 -2.21
C LEU A 61 -15.38 6.21 -1.87
N LYS A 62 -16.01 5.55 -2.82
CA LYS A 62 -16.46 4.15 -2.72
C LYS A 62 -15.87 3.30 -3.84
N THR A 63 -16.17 2.01 -3.82
CA THR A 63 -15.79 1.07 -4.88
C THR A 63 -16.20 1.60 -6.27
N GLY A 64 -15.25 1.62 -7.19
CA GLY A 64 -15.41 2.12 -8.55
C GLY A 64 -15.03 3.59 -8.74
N ASP A 65 -14.99 4.39 -7.68
CA ASP A 65 -14.53 5.78 -7.76
C ASP A 65 -13.01 5.85 -8.02
N GLN A 66 -12.53 6.99 -8.52
CA GLN A 66 -11.11 7.21 -8.76
C GLN A 66 -10.47 8.04 -7.65
N LEU A 67 -9.34 7.56 -7.14
CA LEU A 67 -8.43 8.31 -6.29
C LEU A 67 -7.30 8.87 -7.16
N ASN A 68 -7.15 10.19 -7.17
CA ASN A 68 -6.06 10.87 -7.86
C ASN A 68 -4.97 11.28 -6.87
N VAL A 69 -3.73 10.90 -7.17
CA VAL A 69 -2.57 11.17 -6.33
C VAL A 69 -1.48 11.83 -7.14
N VAL A 70 -0.95 12.96 -6.67
CA VAL A 70 0.24 13.58 -7.24
C VAL A 70 1.47 12.93 -6.62
N GLU A 71 2.22 12.15 -7.39
CA GLU A 71 3.45 11.52 -6.89
C GLU A 71 4.50 12.59 -6.51
N ILE A 72 5.02 12.52 -5.30
CA ILE A 72 6.01 13.50 -4.78
C ILE A 72 7.28 13.51 -5.64
N LYS A 73 7.77 12.33 -6.03
CA LYS A 73 9.02 12.18 -6.77
C LYS A 73 8.92 12.63 -8.24
N THR A 74 7.81 12.31 -8.91
CA THR A 74 7.67 12.51 -10.36
C THR A 74 6.82 13.72 -10.72
N LYS A 75 6.09 14.27 -9.74
CA LYS A 75 5.09 15.34 -9.90
C LYS A 75 3.96 15.00 -10.89
N LYS A 76 3.84 13.73 -11.27
CA LYS A 76 2.78 13.25 -12.16
C LYS A 76 1.54 12.85 -11.37
N VAL A 77 0.37 13.14 -11.93
CA VAL A 77 -0.89 12.64 -11.40
C VAL A 77 -1.02 11.17 -11.76
N LYS A 78 -1.40 10.36 -10.79
CA LYS A 78 -1.69 8.95 -10.94
C LYS A 78 -3.08 8.66 -10.42
N SER A 79 -3.92 8.03 -11.25
CA SER A 79 -5.29 7.68 -10.90
C SER A 79 -5.38 6.19 -10.59
N PHE A 80 -6.12 5.87 -9.53
CA PHE A 80 -6.39 4.50 -9.09
C PHE A 80 -7.90 4.32 -8.95
N VAL A 81 -8.40 3.17 -9.38
CA VAL A 81 -9.77 2.77 -9.06
C VAL A 81 -9.81 2.22 -7.63
N ILE A 82 -10.66 2.77 -6.79
CA ILE A 82 -10.92 2.27 -5.44
C ILE A 82 -11.58 0.91 -5.56
N ASN A 83 -10.89 -0.14 -5.13
CA ASN A 83 -11.46 -1.47 -5.05
C ASN A 83 -12.22 -1.67 -3.72
N ARG A 84 -12.96 -2.78 -3.62
CA ARG A 84 -13.77 -3.09 -2.44
C ARG A 84 -12.98 -3.07 -1.14
N SER A 85 -11.79 -3.68 -1.11
CA SER A 85 -10.98 -3.74 0.12
C SER A 85 -10.53 -2.36 0.59
N VAL A 86 -10.15 -1.47 -0.34
CA VAL A 86 -9.77 -0.09 -0.01
C VAL A 86 -10.99 0.69 0.48
N ALA A 87 -12.15 0.55 -0.20
CA ALA A 87 -13.39 1.24 0.19
C ALA A 87 -13.85 0.83 1.60
N GLU A 88 -13.79 -0.46 1.93
CA GLU A 88 -14.15 -0.97 3.25
C GLU A 88 -13.21 -0.44 4.34
N ALA A 89 -11.90 -0.48 4.11
CA ALA A 89 -10.92 0.04 5.08
C ALA A 89 -11.04 1.55 5.26
N LEU A 90 -11.26 2.28 4.17
CA LEU A 90 -11.47 3.72 4.17
C LEU A 90 -12.72 4.08 4.99
N LYS A 91 -13.83 3.39 4.75
CA LYS A 91 -15.08 3.61 5.50
C LYS A 91 -14.91 3.32 6.97
N LEU A 92 -14.30 2.18 7.35
CA LEU A 92 -14.06 1.83 8.75
C LEU A 92 -13.24 2.91 9.48
N TYR A 93 -12.21 3.43 8.84
CA TYR A 93 -11.38 4.45 9.44
C TYR A 93 -12.12 5.80 9.53
N HIS A 94 -12.79 6.21 8.46
CA HIS A 94 -13.57 7.45 8.46
C HIS A 94 -14.67 7.45 9.53
N ASP A 95 -15.43 6.36 9.64
CA ASP A 95 -16.53 6.24 10.62
C ASP A 95 -16.04 6.17 12.07
N SER A 96 -14.77 5.85 12.30
CA SER A 96 -14.15 5.88 13.63
C SER A 96 -13.72 7.27 14.09
N LEU A 97 -13.81 8.27 13.21
CA LEU A 97 -13.40 9.65 13.46
C LEU A 97 -14.62 10.56 13.58
N VAL A 98 -14.46 11.64 14.34
CA VAL A 98 -15.48 12.70 14.41
C VAL A 98 -15.16 13.75 13.34
N SER A 99 -15.85 13.69 12.20
CA SER A 99 -15.80 14.70 11.12
C SER A 99 -14.38 15.14 10.76
N PRO A 100 -13.58 14.29 10.11
CA PRO A 100 -12.20 14.66 9.74
C PRO A 100 -12.21 15.85 8.77
N ASN A 101 -11.33 16.83 9.02
CA ASN A 101 -11.19 17.99 8.15
C ASN A 101 -10.54 17.54 6.82
N PRO A 102 -11.04 18.00 5.65
CA PRO A 102 -10.46 17.69 4.35
C PRO A 102 -8.97 18.01 4.22
N ASP A 103 -8.48 19.00 4.94
CA ASP A 103 -7.06 19.40 4.93
C ASP A 103 -6.17 18.59 5.87
N ASP A 104 -6.74 17.82 6.77
CA ASP A 104 -6.00 16.99 7.71
C ASP A 104 -5.33 15.80 6.99
N PRO A 105 -4.13 15.38 7.44
CA PRO A 105 -3.49 14.17 6.95
C PRO A 105 -4.32 12.94 7.34
N VAL A 106 -4.57 12.05 6.38
CA VAL A 106 -5.29 10.78 6.64
C VAL A 106 -4.50 9.91 7.62
N PHE A 107 -3.21 9.81 7.41
CA PHE A 107 -2.32 8.97 8.23
C PHE A 107 -1.62 9.83 9.28
N SER A 108 -2.42 10.40 10.19
CA SER A 108 -1.90 11.28 11.23
C SER A 108 -1.21 10.52 12.37
N SER A 109 -0.20 11.17 12.95
CA SER A 109 0.37 10.84 14.26
C SER A 109 -0.52 11.38 15.37
N ARG A 110 -0.06 11.31 16.61
CA ARG A 110 -0.70 12.04 17.72
C ARG A 110 -0.68 13.55 17.44
N LYS A 111 -1.65 14.28 17.98
CA LYS A 111 -1.66 15.74 17.94
C LYS A 111 -0.37 16.30 18.55
N THR A 112 0.14 17.32 17.94
CA THR A 112 1.22 18.14 18.50
C THR A 112 0.70 19.02 19.63
N ASP A 113 1.59 19.67 20.37
CA ASP A 113 1.24 20.52 21.52
C ASP A 113 0.33 21.69 21.13
N ASP A 114 0.40 22.17 19.89
CA ASP A 114 -0.49 23.18 19.32
C ASP A 114 -1.83 22.62 18.79
N GLY A 115 -2.06 21.31 18.97
CA GLY A 115 -3.29 20.64 18.54
C GLY A 115 -3.32 20.27 17.05
N SER A 116 -2.28 20.59 16.27
CA SER A 116 -2.22 20.23 14.85
C SER A 116 -1.98 18.73 14.63
N LEU A 117 -2.55 18.17 13.55
CA LEU A 117 -2.31 16.81 13.13
C LEU A 117 -1.12 16.77 12.17
N GLN A 118 -0.11 15.99 12.51
CA GLN A 118 1.03 15.73 11.63
C GLN A 118 0.93 14.32 11.02
N PRO A 119 1.34 14.12 9.76
CA PRO A 119 1.40 12.77 9.19
C PRO A 119 2.41 11.92 9.95
N ILE A 120 2.16 10.62 10.07
CA ILE A 120 3.16 9.68 10.60
C ILE A 120 4.40 9.72 9.71
N THR A 121 5.57 9.55 10.33
CA THR A 121 6.84 9.52 9.60
C THR A 121 7.02 8.19 8.86
N ARG A 122 7.96 8.17 7.91
CA ARG A 122 8.36 6.91 7.25
C ARG A 122 8.90 5.88 8.25
N ILE A 123 9.55 6.34 9.31
CA ILE A 123 10.04 5.48 10.40
C ILE A 123 8.85 4.92 11.17
N GLY A 124 7.88 5.74 11.52
CA GLY A 124 6.65 5.29 12.19
C GLY A 124 5.87 4.26 11.37
N ALA A 125 5.73 4.49 10.06
CA ALA A 125 5.11 3.53 9.16
C ALA A 125 5.90 2.21 9.07
N TRP A 126 7.25 2.28 9.06
CA TRP A 126 8.11 1.09 9.10
C TRP A 126 7.96 0.32 10.40
N GLN A 127 7.96 1.00 11.54
CA GLN A 127 7.76 0.39 12.86
C GLN A 127 6.40 -0.32 12.96
N MET A 128 5.34 0.35 12.50
CA MET A 128 4.00 -0.22 12.42
C MET A 128 3.97 -1.50 11.58
N LEU A 129 4.51 -1.46 10.36
CA LEU A 129 4.54 -2.63 9.47
C LEU A 129 5.31 -3.80 10.10
N ASN A 130 6.46 -3.54 10.71
CA ASN A 130 7.26 -4.58 11.37
C ASN A 130 6.56 -5.16 12.60
N ARG A 131 5.85 -4.35 13.39
CA ARG A 131 5.05 -4.84 14.51
C ARG A 131 4.05 -5.90 14.04
N TYR A 132 3.23 -5.61 13.04
CA TYR A 132 2.23 -6.56 12.54
C TYR A 132 2.86 -7.75 11.81
N ALA A 133 3.95 -7.54 11.09
CA ALA A 133 4.70 -8.61 10.45
C ALA A 133 5.25 -9.63 11.47
N ASN A 134 5.83 -9.15 12.57
CA ASN A 134 6.32 -10.00 13.65
C ASN A 134 5.18 -10.79 14.31
N MET A 135 4.00 -10.16 14.52
CA MET A 135 2.83 -10.83 15.12
C MET A 135 2.32 -12.01 14.28
N VAL A 136 2.56 -12.00 12.98
CA VAL A 136 2.18 -13.09 12.06
C VAL A 136 3.36 -13.99 11.67
N GLY A 137 4.51 -13.82 12.30
CA GLY A 137 5.71 -14.62 12.03
C GLY A 137 6.25 -14.43 10.63
N LEU A 138 6.33 -13.19 10.14
CA LEU A 138 7.04 -12.83 8.92
C LEU A 138 8.49 -12.51 9.28
N ASP A 139 9.40 -13.45 9.00
CA ASP A 139 10.85 -13.31 9.27
C ASP A 139 11.60 -12.61 8.12
N GLU A 140 10.91 -12.29 7.04
CA GLU A 140 11.45 -11.60 5.88
C GLU A 140 11.70 -10.12 6.17
N GLY A 141 12.62 -9.49 5.42
CA GLY A 141 12.92 -8.07 5.58
C GLY A 141 11.72 -7.20 5.19
N ILE A 142 10.97 -6.74 6.21
CA ILE A 142 9.83 -5.83 6.01
C ILE A 142 10.31 -4.38 6.07
N GLY A 143 9.94 -3.61 5.06
CA GLY A 143 10.26 -2.20 4.92
C GLY A 143 9.16 -1.40 4.27
N THR A 144 9.39 -0.10 4.12
CA THR A 144 8.40 0.81 3.49
C THR A 144 8.13 0.50 2.01
N HIS A 145 9.01 -0.26 1.36
CA HIS A 145 8.80 -0.75 -0.01
C HIS A 145 8.05 -2.09 -0.08
N THR A 146 7.89 -2.81 1.04
CA THR A 146 7.21 -4.11 1.08
C THR A 146 5.80 -4.04 0.49
N LEU A 147 5.01 -3.03 0.86
CA LEU A 147 3.63 -2.89 0.37
C LEU A 147 3.58 -2.80 -1.16
N ARG A 148 4.45 -1.98 -1.72
CA ARG A 148 4.53 -1.79 -3.17
C ARG A 148 5.12 -3.01 -3.89
N LYS A 149 6.09 -3.71 -3.28
CA LYS A 149 6.59 -4.99 -3.77
C LYS A 149 5.49 -6.06 -3.74
N THR A 150 4.70 -6.11 -2.66
CA THR A 150 3.56 -7.02 -2.50
C THR A 150 2.52 -6.81 -3.60
N PHE A 151 2.15 -5.55 -3.89
CA PHE A 151 1.26 -5.22 -4.99
C PHE A 151 1.76 -5.79 -6.32
N GLY A 152 3.00 -5.49 -6.70
CA GLY A 152 3.59 -5.96 -7.96
C GLY A 152 3.68 -7.48 -8.02
N TYR A 153 4.10 -8.13 -6.93
CA TYR A 153 4.21 -9.59 -6.84
C TYR A 153 2.84 -10.27 -7.07
N HIS A 154 1.80 -9.82 -6.38
CA HIS A 154 0.47 -10.44 -6.53
C HIS A 154 -0.18 -10.16 -7.89
N LEU A 155 0.10 -9.03 -8.54
CA LEU A 155 -0.31 -8.81 -9.92
C LEU A 155 0.36 -9.83 -10.86
N TYR A 156 1.69 -10.03 -10.70
CA TYR A 156 2.42 -11.02 -11.48
C TYR A 156 1.88 -12.43 -11.27
N LYS A 157 1.64 -12.83 -10.01
CA LYS A 157 1.03 -14.14 -9.67
C LYS A 157 -0.38 -14.33 -10.20
N LYS A 158 -1.11 -13.25 -10.48
CA LYS A 158 -2.43 -13.27 -11.15
C LYS A 158 -2.33 -13.29 -12.67
N GLY A 159 -1.13 -13.38 -13.25
CA GLY A 159 -0.93 -13.43 -14.69
C GLY A 159 -1.03 -12.06 -15.41
N VAL A 160 -0.96 -10.95 -14.67
CA VAL A 160 -0.89 -9.62 -15.30
C VAL A 160 0.44 -9.49 -16.03
N ALA A 161 0.40 -9.13 -17.31
CA ALA A 161 1.60 -8.98 -18.13
C ALA A 161 2.58 -7.98 -17.52
N LEU A 162 3.87 -8.30 -17.61
CA LEU A 162 4.95 -7.57 -16.91
C LEU A 162 5.01 -6.09 -17.32
N GLU A 163 4.68 -5.79 -18.57
CA GLU A 163 4.66 -4.43 -19.13
C GLU A 163 3.62 -3.54 -18.42
N TYR A 164 2.46 -4.09 -18.06
CA TYR A 164 1.47 -3.37 -17.26
C TYR A 164 1.96 -3.13 -15.84
N ILE A 165 2.56 -4.15 -15.20
CA ILE A 165 3.14 -4.01 -13.85
C ILE A 165 4.25 -2.96 -13.87
N GLN A 166 5.14 -3.01 -14.87
CA GLN A 166 6.19 -2.02 -15.08
C GLN A 166 5.61 -0.60 -15.17
N LYS A 167 4.59 -0.41 -15.99
CA LYS A 167 3.91 0.88 -16.16
C LYS A 167 3.24 1.34 -14.86
N MET A 168 2.53 0.43 -14.17
CA MET A 168 1.89 0.73 -12.89
C MET A 168 2.90 1.09 -11.80
N LEU A 169 4.07 0.48 -11.79
CA LEU A 169 5.16 0.78 -10.87
C LEU A 169 6.09 1.90 -11.37
N ASN A 170 5.86 2.45 -12.57
CA ASN A 170 6.70 3.49 -13.18
C ASN A 170 8.20 3.11 -13.16
N HIS A 171 8.50 1.87 -13.57
CA HIS A 171 9.85 1.36 -13.70
C HIS A 171 10.38 1.55 -15.13
N SER A 172 11.69 1.81 -15.27
CA SER A 172 12.32 2.09 -16.57
C SER A 172 12.56 0.83 -17.42
N SER A 173 12.54 -0.37 -16.83
CA SER A 173 12.72 -1.62 -17.58
C SER A 173 11.99 -2.81 -16.93
N PRO A 174 11.66 -3.85 -17.72
CA PRO A 174 11.11 -5.11 -17.20
C PRO A 174 12.03 -5.80 -16.19
N ALA A 175 13.35 -5.80 -16.45
CA ALA A 175 14.33 -6.40 -15.54
C ALA A 175 14.31 -5.78 -14.13
N ILE A 176 14.15 -4.45 -14.06
CA ILE A 176 13.97 -3.76 -12.78
C ILE A 176 12.68 -4.24 -12.10
N THR A 177 11.59 -4.42 -12.86
CA THR A 177 10.31 -4.88 -12.33
C THR A 177 10.42 -6.28 -11.75
N LEU A 178 10.99 -7.23 -12.49
CA LEU A 178 11.20 -8.61 -12.03
C LEU A 178 11.98 -8.66 -10.72
N ARG A 179 13.16 -8.02 -10.70
CA ARG A 179 13.96 -7.93 -9.48
C ARG A 179 13.22 -7.26 -8.33
N TYR A 180 12.46 -6.19 -8.64
CA TYR A 180 11.71 -5.43 -7.64
C TYR A 180 10.62 -6.26 -6.98
N ILE A 181 9.88 -7.08 -7.75
CA ILE A 181 8.83 -7.96 -7.22
C ILE A 181 9.38 -9.26 -6.63
N GLY A 182 10.70 -9.44 -6.63
CA GLY A 182 11.37 -10.57 -6.00
C GLY A 182 11.31 -11.87 -6.83
N ILE A 183 11.22 -11.76 -8.15
CA ILE A 183 11.42 -12.89 -9.07
C ILE A 183 12.92 -13.05 -9.29
N THR A 184 13.43 -14.23 -8.95
CA THR A 184 14.86 -14.58 -9.10
C THR A 184 15.16 -15.18 -10.46
N GLN A 185 16.45 -15.17 -10.86
CA GLN A 185 16.90 -15.86 -12.06
C GLN A 185 16.63 -17.38 -11.99
N GLU A 186 16.73 -17.95 -10.79
CA GLU A 186 16.42 -19.36 -10.54
C GLU A 186 14.98 -19.68 -10.90
N GLN A 187 14.01 -18.86 -10.44
CA GLN A 187 12.60 -19.01 -10.81
C GLN A 187 12.33 -18.79 -12.30
N LEU A 188 13.16 -17.98 -12.98
CA LEU A 188 13.07 -17.84 -14.43
C LEU A 188 13.62 -19.09 -15.13
N ASN A 189 14.66 -19.72 -14.59
CA ASN A 189 15.23 -20.93 -15.15
C ASN A 189 14.26 -22.12 -15.08
N ASP A 190 13.38 -22.17 -14.06
CA ASP A 190 12.34 -23.20 -13.92
C ASP A 190 11.24 -23.14 -15.00
N ILE A 191 11.23 -22.07 -15.82
CA ILE A 191 10.24 -21.85 -16.89
C ILE A 191 10.73 -22.40 -18.25
N TYR A 192 11.98 -22.90 -18.34
CA TYR A 192 12.47 -23.48 -19.59
C TYR A 192 11.65 -24.73 -19.97
N VAL A 193 11.01 -24.65 -21.14
CA VAL A 193 10.20 -25.73 -21.70
C VAL A 193 11.05 -26.48 -22.72
N GLU A 194 11.17 -27.80 -22.56
CA GLU A 194 11.67 -28.66 -23.64
C GLU A 194 10.60 -28.74 -24.75
N LEU A 195 10.94 -28.24 -25.90
CA LEU A 195 10.17 -28.43 -27.12
C LEU A 195 10.71 -29.65 -27.85
N ASN A 196 10.00 -30.79 -27.78
CA ASN A 196 10.29 -32.01 -28.53
C ASN A 196 9.66 -31.99 -29.91
#